data_5ffe4a7c269c7efd9c082901f2d32683
#
_entry.id   5ffe4a7c269c7efd9c082901f2d32683
#
_cell.length_a   1.000
_cell.length_b   1.000
_cell.length_c   1.000
_cell.angle_alpha   90.00
_cell.angle_beta   90.00
_cell.angle_gamma   90.00
#
_symmetry.space_group_name_H-M   'P 1'
#
loop_
_entity.id
_entity.type
_entity.pdbx_description
1 polymer ?
#
loop_
_entity_poly.entity_id
_entity_poly.type
_entity_poly.pdbx_seq_one_letter_code
_entity_poly.pdbx_strand_id
1 'polypeptide(L)'
;MKLPFNYIEALYRRNNYGQPCVWCAVPISLNRYYVYHGILGKTISTIEISTHRKATDEIASKYKAKHKEGYKYLNEIKDNVSLPVEEMLLSYLETYLPYNRTSGAGDELAMLAKAFDNENNKLFKKVPVYYGQWKINGLRCFISAYKEEGLFGNTRLKFTSREGVVWNSLNVLEHYLLYIIPDYFLDKMIEEHYILDGEIYLPGYSVNDINHFVKDNNCSQNKQLQFWCYDLAIEDTTANERRNILLNNFRSKKVSFNNKEEHLNNREKFLILPSYSVTSEVEAVAYRDAFIDKGFEGLILRKPDEEYQFGKRNSAMIKFKKSTDGKFQIVDIKHEGVKRPDIPLVICKNDINDAEFECRVNGTFDYQRSVLKEKDKYIGKYMNIEYGERSGVNKVPFHIKRTEIII
;
A
#
# COMPACT_ATOMS: atom_id res chain seq x y z
N MET A 1 -14.31 26.42 -9.90
CA MET A 1 -13.57 25.69 -10.99
C MET A 1 -14.62 25.05 -11.86
N LYS A 2 -14.67 25.31 -13.14
CA LYS A 2 -15.67 24.71 -14.03
C LYS A 2 -15.15 23.33 -14.48
N LEU A 3 -15.90 22.28 -14.18
CA LEU A 3 -15.54 20.92 -14.55
C LEU A 3 -15.92 20.63 -16.01
N PRO A 4 -15.16 19.83 -16.76
CA PRO A 4 -15.45 19.49 -18.14
C PRO A 4 -16.53 18.41 -18.32
N PHE A 5 -17.22 18.06 -17.24
CA PHE A 5 -18.25 17.00 -17.17
C PHE A 5 -19.35 17.40 -16.18
N ASN A 6 -20.47 16.71 -16.22
CA ASN A 6 -21.52 16.87 -15.23
C ASN A 6 -21.09 16.29 -13.88
N TYR A 7 -20.82 17.16 -12.91
CA TYR A 7 -20.35 16.77 -11.58
C TYR A 7 -21.40 15.98 -10.77
N ILE A 8 -22.68 16.08 -11.08
CA ILE A 8 -23.76 15.32 -10.42
C ILE A 8 -23.70 13.83 -10.83
N GLU A 9 -23.30 13.54 -12.06
CA GLU A 9 -23.18 12.18 -12.60
C GLU A 9 -21.83 11.55 -12.32
N ALA A 10 -20.87 12.31 -11.79
CA ALA A 10 -19.54 11.82 -11.46
C ALA A 10 -19.53 11.02 -10.15
N LEU A 11 -18.50 10.20 -10.02
CA LEU A 11 -18.22 9.42 -8.83
C LEU A 11 -17.06 10.01 -8.03
N TYR A 12 -17.16 9.97 -6.71
CA TYR A 12 -16.20 10.57 -5.80
C TYR A 12 -15.68 9.57 -4.78
N ARG A 13 -14.39 9.65 -4.48
CA ARG A 13 -13.72 8.83 -3.46
C ARG A 13 -12.52 9.59 -2.90
N ARG A 14 -12.18 9.41 -1.63
CA ARG A 14 -10.88 9.90 -1.14
C ARG A 14 -9.75 8.98 -1.59
N ASN A 15 -8.61 9.56 -1.95
CA ASN A 15 -7.38 8.78 -2.10
C ASN A 15 -6.77 8.43 -0.73
N ASN A 16 -5.68 7.66 -0.73
CA ASN A 16 -5.01 7.25 0.49
C ASN A 16 -4.35 8.40 1.30
N TYR A 17 -4.39 9.62 0.78
CA TYR A 17 -3.97 10.84 1.46
C TYR A 17 -5.15 11.65 1.99
N GLY A 18 -6.36 11.13 1.85
CA GLY A 18 -7.60 11.78 2.29
C GLY A 18 -8.13 12.85 1.34
N GLN A 19 -7.51 13.04 0.16
CA GLN A 19 -7.92 14.06 -0.80
C GLN A 19 -9.11 13.57 -1.65
N PRO A 20 -10.15 14.39 -1.89
CA PRO A 20 -11.24 14.04 -2.78
C PRO A 20 -10.75 13.84 -4.21
N CYS A 21 -11.06 12.69 -4.78
CA CYS A 21 -10.83 12.34 -6.18
C CYS A 21 -12.15 12.19 -6.89
N VAL A 22 -12.15 12.48 -8.18
CA VAL A 22 -13.28 12.34 -9.07
C VAL A 22 -12.98 11.34 -10.18
N TRP A 23 -14.00 10.63 -10.60
CA TRP A 23 -14.01 9.81 -11.79
C TRP A 23 -15.36 9.98 -12.53
N CYS A 24 -15.30 10.23 -13.83
CA CYS A 24 -16.46 10.38 -14.67
C CYS A 24 -16.16 9.85 -16.08
N ALA A 25 -17.14 9.26 -16.75
CA ALA A 25 -17.02 8.83 -18.14
C ALA A 25 -18.19 9.38 -18.98
N VAL A 26 -17.87 9.99 -20.13
CA VAL A 26 -18.84 10.69 -20.97
C VAL A 26 -18.75 10.15 -22.40
N PRO A 27 -19.84 9.63 -22.99
CA PRO A 27 -19.81 9.13 -24.37
C PRO A 27 -19.60 10.26 -25.37
N ILE A 28 -18.77 10.03 -26.40
CA ILE A 28 -18.53 10.95 -27.52
C ILE A 28 -19.24 10.46 -28.79
N SER A 29 -19.19 9.12 -29.00
CA SER A 29 -19.80 8.47 -30.15
C SER A 29 -20.25 7.05 -29.76
N LEU A 30 -20.76 6.29 -30.72
CA LEU A 30 -21.24 4.92 -30.46
C LEU A 30 -20.19 4.02 -29.81
N ASN A 31 -18.90 4.24 -30.10
CA ASN A 31 -17.79 3.40 -29.68
C ASN A 31 -16.60 4.19 -29.10
N ARG A 32 -16.79 5.45 -28.73
CA ARG A 32 -15.76 6.29 -28.08
C ARG A 32 -16.36 7.07 -26.92
N TYR A 33 -15.54 7.27 -25.87
CA TYR A 33 -15.92 8.05 -24.71
C TYR A 33 -14.69 8.67 -24.04
N TYR A 34 -14.89 9.78 -23.34
CA TYR A 34 -13.88 10.37 -22.45
C TYR A 34 -13.98 9.79 -21.03
N VAL A 35 -12.84 9.58 -20.40
CA VAL A 35 -12.73 9.36 -18.95
C VAL A 35 -12.00 10.53 -18.33
N TYR A 36 -12.65 11.15 -17.38
CA TYR A 36 -12.10 12.21 -16.56
C TYR A 36 -11.77 11.64 -15.18
N HIS A 37 -10.55 11.88 -14.69
CA HIS A 37 -10.16 11.42 -13.36
C HIS A 37 -9.05 12.30 -12.78
N GLY A 38 -9.03 12.46 -11.46
CA GLY A 38 -7.99 13.25 -10.79
C GLY A 38 -8.38 13.65 -9.38
N ILE A 39 -7.52 14.46 -8.77
CA ILE A 39 -7.79 15.07 -7.46
C ILE A 39 -8.54 16.37 -7.70
N LEU A 40 -9.70 16.55 -7.06
CA LEU A 40 -10.44 17.80 -7.11
C LEU A 40 -9.62 18.96 -6.55
N GLY A 41 -9.72 20.11 -7.21
CA GLY A 41 -8.88 21.26 -6.91
C GLY A 41 -7.49 21.23 -7.56
N LYS A 42 -7.17 20.15 -8.31
CA LYS A 42 -5.96 20.02 -9.13
C LYS A 42 -6.31 19.75 -10.59
N THR A 43 -5.31 19.49 -11.42
CA THR A 43 -5.51 19.13 -12.84
C THR A 43 -6.30 17.81 -12.94
N ILE A 44 -7.41 17.84 -13.67
CA ILE A 44 -8.18 16.65 -14.01
C ILE A 44 -7.64 16.08 -15.33
N SER A 45 -7.23 14.83 -15.29
CA SER A 45 -6.77 14.10 -16.48
C SER A 45 -7.95 13.69 -17.33
N THR A 46 -7.81 13.81 -18.65
CA THR A 46 -8.79 13.36 -19.64
C THR A 46 -8.16 12.28 -20.51
N ILE A 47 -8.85 11.16 -20.68
CA ILE A 47 -8.40 10.05 -21.53
C ILE A 47 -9.54 9.73 -22.51
N GLU A 48 -9.24 9.72 -23.80
CA GLU A 48 -10.15 9.20 -24.82
C GLU A 48 -9.96 7.67 -24.92
N ILE A 49 -11.07 6.94 -24.89
CA ILE A 49 -11.10 5.48 -25.01
C ILE A 49 -11.96 5.11 -26.21
N SER A 50 -11.41 4.25 -27.06
CA SER A 50 -12.12 3.55 -28.13
C SER A 50 -12.46 2.13 -27.67
N THR A 51 -13.67 1.65 -27.99
CA THR A 51 -14.15 0.33 -27.56
C THR A 51 -14.77 -0.43 -28.74
N HIS A 52 -14.76 -1.76 -28.69
CA HIS A 52 -15.44 -2.61 -29.65
C HIS A 52 -16.93 -2.82 -29.32
N ARG A 53 -17.39 -2.34 -28.14
CA ARG A 53 -18.78 -2.37 -27.68
C ARG A 53 -19.43 -0.98 -27.82
N LYS A 54 -20.75 -0.89 -27.58
CA LYS A 54 -21.35 0.42 -27.40
C LYS A 54 -20.72 1.14 -26.20
N ALA A 55 -20.30 2.37 -26.38
CA ALA A 55 -19.65 3.17 -25.34
C ALA A 55 -20.50 3.26 -24.07
N THR A 56 -21.82 3.41 -24.20
CA THR A 56 -22.76 3.43 -23.07
C THR A 56 -22.73 2.17 -22.22
N ASP A 57 -22.63 0.99 -22.84
CA ASP A 57 -22.64 -0.29 -22.13
C ASP A 57 -21.32 -0.50 -21.39
N GLU A 58 -20.21 -0.10 -22.02
CA GLU A 58 -18.90 -0.16 -21.37
C GLU A 58 -18.78 0.85 -20.22
N ILE A 59 -19.28 2.07 -20.41
CA ILE A 59 -19.35 3.10 -19.35
C ILE A 59 -20.15 2.58 -18.17
N ALA A 60 -21.34 2.01 -18.40
CA ALA A 60 -22.17 1.44 -17.32
C ALA A 60 -21.43 0.34 -16.54
N SER A 61 -20.69 -0.54 -17.24
CA SER A 61 -19.85 -1.55 -16.60
C SER A 61 -18.71 -0.93 -15.75
N LYS A 62 -18.07 0.14 -16.25
CA LYS A 62 -17.01 0.86 -15.53
C LYS A 62 -17.54 1.60 -14.29
N TYR A 63 -18.72 2.20 -14.36
CA TYR A 63 -19.39 2.81 -13.20
C TYR A 63 -19.63 1.77 -12.11
N LYS A 64 -20.15 0.58 -12.45
CA LYS A 64 -20.32 -0.53 -11.50
C LYS A 64 -18.99 -0.98 -10.89
N ALA A 65 -17.92 -1.05 -11.68
CA ALA A 65 -16.61 -1.41 -11.19
C ALA A 65 -16.05 -0.34 -10.24
N LYS A 66 -16.18 0.95 -10.57
CA LYS A 66 -15.76 2.06 -9.73
C LYS A 66 -16.54 2.14 -8.42
N HIS A 67 -17.82 1.85 -8.45
CA HIS A 67 -18.65 1.77 -7.26
C HIS A 67 -18.16 0.65 -6.31
N LYS A 68 -17.81 -0.52 -6.85
CA LYS A 68 -17.16 -1.61 -6.07
C LYS A 68 -15.79 -1.22 -5.52
N GLU A 69 -15.08 -0.27 -6.16
CA GLU A 69 -13.83 0.30 -5.64
C GLU A 69 -14.06 1.32 -4.52
N GLY A 70 -15.31 1.57 -4.10
CA GLY A 70 -15.68 2.51 -3.04
C GLY A 70 -15.91 3.94 -3.51
N TYR A 71 -16.03 4.19 -4.82
CA TYR A 71 -16.52 5.47 -5.32
C TYR A 71 -18.03 5.60 -5.09
N LYS A 72 -18.50 6.81 -4.77
CA LYS A 72 -19.89 7.14 -4.47
C LYS A 72 -20.40 8.26 -5.34
N TYR A 73 -21.68 8.23 -5.70
CA TYR A 73 -22.39 9.41 -6.21
C TYR A 73 -22.59 10.44 -5.12
N LEU A 74 -22.82 11.71 -5.48
CA LEU A 74 -23.06 12.77 -4.51
C LEU A 74 -24.24 12.51 -3.58
N ASN A 75 -25.32 11.93 -4.09
CA ASN A 75 -26.51 11.57 -3.32
C ASN A 75 -26.31 10.38 -2.36
N GLU A 76 -25.22 9.63 -2.50
CA GLU A 76 -24.86 8.53 -1.61
C GLU A 76 -23.87 8.95 -0.49
N ILE A 77 -23.36 10.19 -0.54
CA ILE A 77 -22.35 10.65 0.41
C ILE A 77 -22.95 11.03 1.73
N LYS A 78 -24.10 11.71 1.70
CA LYS A 78 -24.84 12.11 2.90
C LYS A 78 -26.33 12.23 2.62
N ASP A 79 -27.12 11.56 3.45
CA ASP A 79 -28.58 11.64 3.40
C ASP A 79 -29.09 13.01 3.85
N ASN A 80 -30.19 13.44 3.25
CA ASN A 80 -30.94 14.65 3.64
C ASN A 80 -30.17 15.98 3.55
N VAL A 81 -29.10 16.04 2.74
CA VAL A 81 -28.37 17.29 2.46
C VAL A 81 -28.59 17.66 1.00
N SER A 82 -28.92 18.92 0.73
CA SER A 82 -28.99 19.44 -0.64
C SER A 82 -27.65 19.24 -1.36
N LEU A 83 -27.72 18.81 -2.63
CA LEU A 83 -26.51 18.68 -3.44
C LEU A 83 -25.81 20.04 -3.56
N PRO A 84 -24.49 20.10 -3.46
CA PRO A 84 -23.75 21.34 -3.57
C PRO A 84 -23.84 21.91 -4.98
N VAL A 85 -23.77 23.23 -5.12
CA VAL A 85 -23.44 23.84 -6.41
C VAL A 85 -21.96 23.56 -6.77
N GLU A 86 -21.61 23.63 -8.05
CA GLU A 86 -20.28 23.21 -8.51
C GLU A 86 -19.13 23.96 -7.81
N GLU A 87 -19.31 25.24 -7.50
CA GLU A 87 -18.32 26.05 -6.81
C GLU A 87 -18.06 25.59 -5.36
N MET A 88 -19.05 24.97 -4.74
CA MET A 88 -19.00 24.45 -3.34
C MET A 88 -18.63 22.97 -3.28
N LEU A 89 -18.48 22.30 -4.42
CA LEU A 89 -18.26 20.85 -4.52
C LEU A 89 -17.06 20.38 -3.72
N LEU A 90 -15.92 21.06 -3.83
CA LEU A 90 -14.69 20.66 -3.12
C LEU A 90 -14.89 20.74 -1.61
N SER A 91 -15.42 21.85 -1.11
CA SER A 91 -15.67 22.03 0.32
C SER A 91 -16.70 21.02 0.87
N TYR A 92 -17.74 20.72 0.07
CA TYR A 92 -18.72 19.69 0.41
C TYR A 92 -18.05 18.31 0.53
N LEU A 93 -17.22 17.91 -0.43
CA LEU A 93 -16.54 16.62 -0.42
C LEU A 93 -15.46 16.55 0.68
N GLU A 94 -14.77 17.64 0.97
CA GLU A 94 -13.83 17.70 2.10
C GLU A 94 -14.54 17.49 3.44
N THR A 95 -15.78 17.95 3.55
CA THR A 95 -16.58 17.83 4.78
C THR A 95 -17.25 16.46 4.91
N TYR A 96 -17.91 15.98 3.84
CA TYR A 96 -18.88 14.88 3.94
C TYR A 96 -18.44 13.58 3.27
N LEU A 97 -17.52 13.63 2.29
CA LEU A 97 -17.06 12.40 1.63
C LEU A 97 -16.35 11.50 2.65
N PRO A 98 -16.87 10.29 2.89
CA PRO A 98 -16.26 9.40 3.87
C PRO A 98 -14.84 9.02 3.50
N TYR A 99 -14.01 8.75 4.49
CA TYR A 99 -12.72 8.12 4.27
C TYR A 99 -12.92 6.67 3.85
N ASN A 100 -12.08 6.18 2.94
CA ASN A 100 -12.06 4.78 2.59
C ASN A 100 -11.43 3.98 3.73
N ARG A 101 -12.26 3.59 4.66
CA ARG A 101 -11.87 2.76 5.78
C ARG A 101 -11.94 1.28 5.44
N THR A 102 -12.88 0.91 4.58
CA THR A 102 -13.19 -0.47 4.21
C THR A 102 -12.90 -0.77 2.75
N SER A 103 -12.67 -2.04 2.43
CA SER A 103 -12.62 -2.59 1.08
C SER A 103 -14.01 -2.58 0.42
N GLY A 104 -14.09 -2.89 -0.87
CA GLY A 104 -15.37 -3.10 -1.55
C GLY A 104 -16.20 -4.27 -0.99
N ALA A 105 -15.59 -5.15 -0.20
CA ALA A 105 -16.26 -6.25 0.51
C ALA A 105 -16.64 -5.88 1.96
N GLY A 106 -16.37 -4.65 2.40
CA GLY A 106 -16.68 -4.17 3.75
C GLY A 106 -15.60 -4.42 4.80
N ASP A 107 -14.48 -5.05 4.43
CA ASP A 107 -13.38 -5.33 5.36
C ASP A 107 -12.53 -4.08 5.62
N GLU A 108 -12.10 -3.90 6.85
CA GLU A 108 -11.22 -2.81 7.25
C GLU A 108 -9.92 -2.78 6.45
N LEU A 109 -9.50 -1.59 6.04
CA LEU A 109 -8.26 -1.38 5.30
C LEU A 109 -7.14 -0.89 6.22
N ALA A 110 -5.97 -1.48 6.06
CA ALA A 110 -4.81 -1.18 6.89
C ALA A 110 -4.29 0.25 6.71
N MET A 111 -3.77 0.85 7.79
CA MET A 111 -3.00 2.10 7.73
C MET A 111 -1.75 1.93 6.87
N LEU A 112 -1.44 2.92 6.04
CA LEU A 112 -0.34 2.87 5.06
C LEU A 112 0.80 3.80 5.45
N ALA A 113 2.04 3.29 5.37
CA ALA A 113 3.24 4.06 5.65
C ALA A 113 3.58 5.06 4.54
N LYS A 114 3.97 6.29 4.93
CA LYS A 114 4.68 7.23 4.06
C LYS A 114 6.13 6.80 3.87
N ALA A 115 6.77 7.24 2.78
CA ALA A 115 8.22 7.10 2.65
C ALA A 115 8.92 8.04 3.66
N PHE A 116 10.09 7.63 4.12
CA PHE A 116 10.96 8.47 4.93
C PHE A 116 11.42 9.66 4.09
N ASP A 117 11.18 10.83 4.62
CA ASP A 117 11.59 12.11 4.07
C ASP A 117 11.90 13.01 5.27
N ASN A 118 13.17 13.27 5.49
CA ASN A 118 13.64 14.08 6.61
C ASN A 118 14.37 15.35 6.14
N GLU A 119 13.96 15.91 5.00
CA GLU A 119 14.50 17.19 4.55
C GLU A 119 14.52 18.22 5.68
N ASN A 120 15.68 18.82 5.91
CA ASN A 120 15.91 19.79 6.97
C ASN A 120 15.61 19.25 8.40
N ASN A 121 15.73 17.94 8.62
CA ASN A 121 15.50 17.30 9.93
C ASN A 121 14.08 17.54 10.49
N LYS A 122 13.06 17.62 9.64
CA LYS A 122 11.69 17.97 10.01
C LYS A 122 11.00 16.93 10.89
N LEU A 123 11.33 15.66 10.71
CA LEU A 123 10.67 14.56 11.41
C LEU A 123 10.94 14.64 12.91
N PHE A 124 12.22 14.61 13.31
CA PHE A 124 12.63 14.56 14.71
C PHE A 124 12.52 15.91 15.45
N LYS A 125 12.40 17.03 14.71
CA LYS A 125 12.03 18.32 15.28
C LYS A 125 10.58 18.37 15.75
N LYS A 126 9.67 17.66 15.06
CA LYS A 126 8.24 17.63 15.37
C LYS A 126 7.87 16.55 16.38
N VAL A 127 8.53 15.41 16.30
CA VAL A 127 8.28 14.23 17.15
C VAL A 127 9.62 13.77 17.70
N PRO A 128 9.89 13.97 18.99
CA PRO A 128 11.21 13.70 19.57
C PRO A 128 11.57 12.21 19.61
N VAL A 129 10.57 11.33 19.66
CA VAL A 129 10.77 9.88 19.72
C VAL A 129 9.80 9.18 18.80
N TYR A 130 10.31 8.24 18.02
CA TYR A 130 9.52 7.26 17.24
C TYR A 130 9.76 5.86 17.79
N TYR A 131 8.79 4.95 17.57
CA TYR A 131 8.99 3.51 17.72
C TYR A 131 9.49 2.93 16.40
N GLY A 132 10.71 2.41 16.40
CA GLY A 132 11.33 1.71 15.27
C GLY A 132 11.03 0.22 15.30
N GLN A 133 10.57 -0.35 14.20
CA GLN A 133 10.29 -1.78 14.04
C GLN A 133 10.90 -2.30 12.74
N TRP A 134 11.15 -3.60 12.67
CA TRP A 134 11.59 -4.26 11.44
C TRP A 134 10.56 -4.10 10.35
N LYS A 135 10.99 -3.69 9.17
CA LYS A 135 10.15 -3.79 7.98
C LYS A 135 10.34 -5.16 7.36
N ILE A 136 9.33 -6.00 7.55
CA ILE A 136 9.32 -7.38 7.04
C ILE A 136 8.93 -7.37 5.56
N ASN A 137 9.48 -8.30 4.79
CA ASN A 137 9.13 -8.52 3.39
C ASN A 137 8.26 -9.78 3.26
N GLY A 138 7.02 -9.68 3.69
CA GLY A 138 6.00 -10.72 3.64
C GLY A 138 4.69 -10.21 3.04
N LEU A 139 3.57 -10.80 3.46
CA LEU A 139 2.23 -10.39 3.06
C LEU A 139 1.51 -9.78 4.26
N ARG A 140 1.23 -8.47 4.20
CA ARG A 140 0.46 -7.83 5.26
C ARG A 140 -0.89 -8.48 5.44
N CYS A 141 -1.22 -8.79 6.67
CA CYS A 141 -2.45 -9.45 7.06
C CYS A 141 -3.09 -8.78 8.26
N PHE A 142 -4.40 -8.58 8.17
CA PHE A 142 -5.26 -8.34 9.31
C PHE A 142 -5.85 -9.65 9.80
N ILE A 143 -5.90 -9.85 11.10
CA ILE A 143 -6.60 -10.96 11.73
C ILE A 143 -7.68 -10.39 12.64
N SER A 144 -8.94 -10.65 12.32
CA SER A 144 -10.11 -10.39 13.15
C SER A 144 -10.76 -11.69 13.60
N ALA A 145 -11.58 -11.64 14.66
CA ALA A 145 -12.34 -12.78 15.13
C ALA A 145 -13.83 -12.57 14.87
N TYR A 146 -14.56 -13.67 14.69
CA TYR A 146 -16.02 -13.69 14.56
C TYR A 146 -16.61 -15.00 15.11
N LYS A 147 -17.91 -14.99 15.42
CA LYS A 147 -18.65 -16.21 15.73
C LYS A 147 -19.28 -16.79 14.46
N GLU A 148 -19.13 -18.08 14.22
CA GLU A 148 -19.88 -18.75 13.17
C GLU A 148 -21.39 -18.67 13.45
N GLU A 149 -22.20 -18.62 12.38
CA GLU A 149 -23.65 -18.65 12.52
C GLU A 149 -24.10 -20.02 13.07
N GLY A 150 -24.98 -20.03 14.07
CA GLY A 150 -25.57 -21.23 14.67
C GLY A 150 -25.69 -21.17 16.18
N LEU A 151 -26.43 -22.14 16.77
CA LEU A 151 -26.77 -22.17 18.19
C LEU A 151 -25.54 -22.27 19.12
N PHE A 152 -24.44 -22.86 18.61
CA PHE A 152 -23.15 -23.04 19.31
C PHE A 152 -21.98 -22.54 18.44
N GLY A 153 -22.13 -21.36 17.80
CA GLY A 153 -21.15 -20.84 16.85
C GLY A 153 -19.74 -20.79 17.45
N ASN A 154 -18.81 -21.52 16.82
CA ASN A 154 -17.40 -21.50 17.21
C ASN A 154 -16.78 -20.15 16.90
N THR A 155 -15.80 -19.75 17.70
CA THR A 155 -14.95 -18.61 17.36
C THR A 155 -14.04 -18.99 16.21
N ARG A 156 -13.98 -18.16 15.19
CA ARG A 156 -13.12 -18.29 14.01
C ARG A 156 -12.30 -17.04 13.81
N LEU A 157 -11.19 -17.18 13.09
CA LEU A 157 -10.36 -16.06 12.68
C LEU A 157 -10.50 -15.80 11.18
N LYS A 158 -10.59 -14.52 10.83
CA LYS A 158 -10.63 -14.04 9.45
C LYS A 158 -9.30 -13.40 9.12
N PHE A 159 -8.65 -13.90 8.07
CA PHE A 159 -7.38 -13.37 7.56
C PHE A 159 -7.64 -12.53 6.34
N THR A 160 -7.28 -11.25 6.39
CA THR A 160 -7.59 -10.29 5.33
C THR A 160 -6.30 -9.61 4.84
N SER A 161 -6.09 -9.61 3.53
CA SER A 161 -4.96 -8.92 2.92
C SER A 161 -5.06 -7.40 3.07
N ARG A 162 -3.98 -6.71 2.75
CA ARG A 162 -3.93 -5.23 2.71
C ARG A 162 -5.01 -4.59 1.83
N GLU A 163 -5.45 -5.28 0.79
CA GLU A 163 -6.48 -4.85 -0.16
C GLU A 163 -7.89 -5.35 0.20
N GLY A 164 -8.05 -6.06 1.32
CA GLY A 164 -9.34 -6.60 1.77
C GLY A 164 -9.69 -7.95 1.14
N VAL A 165 -8.74 -8.70 0.59
CA VAL A 165 -8.97 -10.07 0.10
C VAL A 165 -8.85 -11.05 1.27
N VAL A 166 -9.88 -11.87 1.47
CA VAL A 166 -9.91 -12.90 2.52
C VAL A 166 -9.14 -14.14 2.07
N TRP A 167 -8.30 -14.67 2.94
CA TRP A 167 -7.57 -15.92 2.74
C TRP A 167 -8.17 -17.05 3.59
N ASN A 168 -8.68 -18.09 2.92
CA ASN A 168 -9.35 -19.23 3.54
C ASN A 168 -8.45 -20.47 3.67
N SER A 169 -7.17 -20.35 3.34
CA SER A 169 -6.21 -21.46 3.27
C SER A 169 -5.29 -21.58 4.48
N LEU A 170 -5.46 -20.73 5.51
CA LEU A 170 -4.54 -20.63 6.65
C LEU A 170 -5.01 -21.44 7.89
N ASN A 171 -5.64 -22.58 7.68
CA ASN A 171 -6.27 -23.38 8.75
C ASN A 171 -5.30 -23.78 9.87
N VAL A 172 -4.06 -24.15 9.54
CA VAL A 172 -3.06 -24.54 10.55
C VAL A 172 -2.65 -23.34 11.41
N LEU A 173 -2.51 -22.18 10.79
CA LEU A 173 -2.20 -20.93 11.50
C LEU A 173 -3.41 -20.50 12.36
N GLU A 174 -4.63 -20.61 11.85
CA GLU A 174 -5.85 -20.32 12.59
C GLU A 174 -5.95 -21.17 13.86
N HIS A 175 -5.81 -22.50 13.75
CA HIS A 175 -5.84 -23.38 14.90
C HIS A 175 -4.77 -23.04 15.94
N TYR A 176 -3.56 -22.74 15.49
CA TYR A 176 -2.49 -22.32 16.39
C TYR A 176 -2.84 -21.02 17.11
N LEU A 177 -3.35 -20.03 16.42
CA LEU A 177 -3.72 -18.73 16.98
C LEU A 177 -4.90 -18.84 17.96
N LEU A 178 -5.94 -19.60 17.63
CA LEU A 178 -7.07 -19.85 18.52
C LEU A 178 -6.63 -20.55 19.82
N TYR A 179 -5.59 -21.38 19.76
CA TYR A 179 -5.04 -22.02 20.95
C TYR A 179 -4.26 -21.06 21.86
N ILE A 180 -3.58 -20.06 21.30
CA ILE A 180 -2.68 -19.19 22.06
C ILE A 180 -3.28 -17.85 22.44
N ILE A 181 -4.29 -17.37 21.71
CA ILE A 181 -4.97 -16.11 22.01
C ILE A 181 -5.95 -16.40 23.17
N PRO A 182 -5.85 -15.66 24.29
CA PRO A 182 -6.77 -15.84 25.41
C PRO A 182 -8.23 -15.54 25.02
N ASP A 183 -9.18 -16.29 25.57
CA ASP A 183 -10.61 -16.16 25.27
C ASP A 183 -11.11 -14.72 25.45
N TYR A 184 -10.75 -14.06 26.55
CA TYR A 184 -11.12 -12.66 26.78
C TYR A 184 -10.58 -11.69 25.73
N PHE A 185 -9.45 -12.03 25.06
CA PHE A 185 -8.93 -11.23 23.99
C PHE A 185 -9.68 -11.51 22.67
N LEU A 186 -10.07 -12.77 22.44
CA LEU A 186 -10.97 -13.12 21.33
C LEU A 186 -12.32 -12.40 21.45
N ASP A 187 -12.87 -12.30 22.67
CA ASP A 187 -14.09 -11.55 22.93
C ASP A 187 -13.91 -10.06 22.58
N LYS A 188 -12.78 -9.44 22.95
CA LYS A 188 -12.46 -8.06 22.52
C LYS A 188 -12.30 -7.91 21.01
N MET A 189 -11.73 -8.91 20.32
CA MET A 189 -11.65 -8.91 18.86
C MET A 189 -13.04 -8.91 18.21
N ILE A 190 -14.02 -9.57 18.83
CA ILE A 190 -15.40 -9.66 18.33
C ILE A 190 -16.22 -8.43 18.72
N GLU A 191 -16.21 -8.05 19.98
CA GLU A 191 -17.10 -7.04 20.56
C GLU A 191 -16.58 -5.61 20.41
N GLU A 192 -15.24 -5.43 20.59
CA GLU A 192 -14.56 -4.13 20.50
C GLU A 192 -13.80 -3.95 19.18
N HIS A 193 -13.94 -4.88 18.23
CA HIS A 193 -13.29 -4.84 16.91
C HIS A 193 -11.77 -4.71 16.96
N TYR A 194 -11.12 -5.37 17.90
CA TYR A 194 -9.66 -5.45 17.92
C TYR A 194 -9.16 -6.28 16.73
N ILE A 195 -8.26 -5.72 15.94
CA ILE A 195 -7.71 -6.39 14.76
C ILE A 195 -6.20 -6.48 14.92
N LEU A 196 -5.66 -7.70 14.91
CA LEU A 196 -4.20 -7.88 14.88
C LEU A 196 -3.67 -7.47 13.50
N ASP A 197 -2.71 -6.56 13.46
CA ASP A 197 -2.07 -6.04 12.24
C ASP A 197 -0.63 -6.57 12.18
N GLY A 198 -0.34 -7.36 11.17
CA GLY A 198 0.94 -8.03 11.06
C GLY A 198 1.28 -8.45 9.65
N GLU A 199 2.25 -9.34 9.55
CA GLU A 199 2.74 -9.89 8.30
C GLU A 199 2.64 -11.40 8.34
N ILE A 200 2.03 -12.03 7.32
CA ILE A 200 2.25 -13.45 7.06
C ILE A 200 3.65 -13.58 6.49
N TYR A 201 4.46 -14.35 7.16
CA TYR A 201 5.88 -14.46 6.86
C TYR A 201 6.39 -15.90 7.04
N LEU A 202 7.40 -16.25 6.29
CA LEU A 202 8.17 -17.46 6.47
C LEU A 202 9.64 -17.14 6.22
N PRO A 203 10.49 -17.19 7.26
CA PRO A 203 11.91 -16.93 7.12
C PRO A 203 12.58 -17.79 6.04
N GLY A 204 13.46 -17.18 5.24
CA GLY A 204 14.19 -17.86 4.17
C GLY A 204 13.48 -17.92 2.82
N TYR A 205 12.21 -17.46 2.74
CA TYR A 205 11.43 -17.43 1.50
C TYR A 205 11.17 -16.00 1.03
N SER A 206 11.04 -15.85 -0.30
CA SER A 206 10.68 -14.56 -0.89
C SER A 206 9.19 -14.24 -0.69
N VAL A 207 8.81 -12.97 -0.87
CA VAL A 207 7.40 -12.56 -0.82
C VAL A 207 6.54 -13.26 -1.88
N ASN A 208 7.12 -13.60 -3.04
CA ASN A 208 6.43 -14.34 -4.10
C ASN A 208 6.15 -15.79 -3.69
N ASP A 209 7.12 -16.43 -3.04
CA ASP A 209 6.94 -17.78 -2.50
C ASP A 209 5.87 -17.78 -1.41
N ILE A 210 5.92 -16.84 -0.48
CA ILE A 210 4.92 -16.67 0.58
C ILE A 210 3.53 -16.44 0.00
N ASN A 211 3.41 -15.65 -1.05
CA ASN A 211 2.14 -15.41 -1.75
C ASN A 211 1.59 -16.68 -2.43
N HIS A 212 2.46 -17.54 -2.94
CA HIS A 212 2.06 -18.86 -3.42
C HIS A 212 1.59 -19.75 -2.26
N PHE A 213 2.36 -19.84 -1.17
CA PHE A 213 2.03 -20.66 0.00
C PHE A 213 0.71 -20.26 0.66
N VAL A 214 0.42 -18.97 0.75
CA VAL A 214 -0.85 -18.45 1.31
C VAL A 214 -2.05 -18.88 0.45
N LYS A 215 -1.90 -19.07 -0.85
CA LYS A 215 -2.99 -19.41 -1.77
C LYS A 215 -3.19 -20.91 -1.96
N ASP A 216 -2.21 -21.72 -1.62
CA ASP A 216 -2.20 -23.17 -1.80
C ASP A 216 -2.10 -23.89 -0.44
N ASN A 217 -3.24 -24.35 0.09
CA ASN A 217 -3.31 -25.09 1.34
C ASN A 217 -2.74 -26.52 1.26
N ASN A 218 -2.47 -27.04 0.05
CA ASN A 218 -1.85 -28.35 -0.14
C ASN A 218 -0.33 -28.27 -0.07
N CYS A 219 0.23 -27.07 -0.22
CA CYS A 219 1.66 -26.84 -0.09
C CYS A 219 2.14 -27.10 1.34
N SER A 220 3.23 -27.85 1.52
CA SER A 220 3.78 -28.17 2.86
C SER A 220 4.25 -26.90 3.61
N GLN A 221 4.70 -25.89 2.90
CA GLN A 221 5.13 -24.61 3.46
C GLN A 221 3.95 -23.77 4.00
N ASN A 222 2.74 -23.95 3.47
CA ASN A 222 1.56 -23.31 4.04
C ASN A 222 1.41 -23.63 5.55
N LYS A 223 1.67 -24.86 5.95
CA LYS A 223 1.62 -25.30 7.37
C LYS A 223 2.72 -24.69 8.24
N GLN A 224 3.74 -24.08 7.63
CA GLN A 224 4.88 -23.48 8.33
C GLN A 224 4.74 -21.95 8.45
N LEU A 225 3.78 -21.34 7.74
CA LEU A 225 3.54 -19.91 7.76
C LEU A 225 3.38 -19.39 9.19
N GLN A 226 3.94 -18.21 9.42
CA GLN A 226 3.93 -17.52 10.70
C GLN A 226 3.20 -16.19 10.55
N PHE A 227 2.64 -15.67 11.64
CA PHE A 227 2.10 -14.32 11.73
C PHE A 227 2.97 -13.48 12.67
N TRP A 228 3.59 -12.45 12.13
CA TRP A 228 4.43 -11.52 12.86
C TRP A 228 3.68 -10.22 13.08
N CYS A 229 3.14 -10.06 14.29
CA CYS A 229 2.31 -8.94 14.68
C CYS A 229 3.18 -7.74 15.06
N TYR A 230 2.89 -6.60 14.48
CA TYR A 230 3.60 -5.34 14.75
C TYR A 230 2.70 -4.22 15.28
N ASP A 231 1.38 -4.36 15.18
CA ASP A 231 0.43 -3.39 15.70
C ASP A 231 -0.93 -4.05 16.02
N LEU A 232 -1.78 -3.31 16.67
CA LEU A 232 -3.17 -3.65 16.92
C LEU A 232 -4.02 -2.51 16.34
N ALA A 233 -4.88 -2.81 15.37
CA ALA A 233 -5.74 -1.81 14.76
C ALA A 233 -7.01 -1.64 15.60
N ILE A 234 -7.05 -0.56 16.35
CA ILE A 234 -8.17 -0.15 17.22
C ILE A 234 -8.40 1.34 16.99
N GLU A 235 -9.66 1.78 16.97
CA GLU A 235 -10.02 3.19 16.91
C GLU A 235 -9.64 3.92 18.21
N ASP A 236 -9.48 5.23 18.08
CA ASP A 236 -9.30 6.17 19.19
C ASP A 236 -8.22 5.74 20.21
N THR A 237 -7.23 4.99 19.72
CA THR A 237 -6.18 4.40 20.56
C THR A 237 -4.81 4.71 19.96
N THR A 238 -3.92 5.30 20.76
CA THR A 238 -2.56 5.68 20.34
C THR A 238 -1.66 4.47 20.10
N ALA A 239 -0.60 4.65 19.31
CA ALA A 239 0.36 3.57 19.05
C ALA A 239 1.03 3.06 20.33
N ASN A 240 1.23 3.93 21.32
CA ASN A 240 1.77 3.55 22.62
C ASN A 240 0.81 2.64 23.40
N GLU A 241 -0.47 3.00 23.44
CA GLU A 241 -1.50 2.18 24.10
C GLU A 241 -1.68 0.85 23.41
N ARG A 242 -1.79 0.80 22.09
CA ARG A 242 -1.91 -0.45 21.32
C ARG A 242 -0.73 -1.37 21.56
N ARG A 243 0.49 -0.81 21.57
CA ARG A 243 1.70 -1.56 21.89
C ARG A 243 1.65 -2.16 23.30
N ASN A 244 1.19 -1.38 24.28
CA ASN A 244 1.08 -1.86 25.65
C ASN A 244 0.02 -2.97 25.77
N ILE A 245 -1.11 -2.86 25.08
CA ILE A 245 -2.13 -3.94 25.02
C ILE A 245 -1.49 -5.21 24.45
N LEU A 246 -0.78 -5.14 23.33
CA LEU A 246 -0.11 -6.31 22.74
C LEU A 246 0.92 -6.93 23.71
N LEU A 247 1.76 -6.12 24.34
CA LEU A 247 2.80 -6.63 25.25
C LEU A 247 2.23 -7.21 26.54
N ASN A 248 1.16 -6.66 27.07
CA ASN A 248 0.50 -7.17 28.27
C ASN A 248 -0.15 -8.53 28.02
N ASN A 249 -0.72 -8.74 26.84
CA ASN A 249 -1.42 -9.97 26.49
C ASN A 249 -0.49 -11.06 25.91
N PHE A 250 0.58 -10.67 25.22
CA PHE A 250 1.43 -11.58 24.44
C PHE A 250 2.93 -11.41 24.72
N ARG A 251 3.30 -11.05 25.94
CA ARG A 251 4.71 -10.76 26.29
C ARG A 251 5.67 -11.92 26.00
N SER A 252 5.22 -13.16 26.22
CA SER A 252 6.01 -14.36 25.94
C SER A 252 6.27 -14.60 24.46
N LYS A 253 5.51 -13.96 23.59
CA LYS A 253 5.65 -14.04 22.13
C LYS A 253 6.50 -12.93 21.54
N LYS A 254 7.10 -12.06 22.38
CA LYS A 254 8.02 -11.03 21.92
C LYS A 254 9.26 -11.66 21.33
N VAL A 255 9.55 -11.30 20.09
CA VAL A 255 10.74 -11.78 19.38
C VAL A 255 12.01 -11.17 20.00
N SER A 256 13.00 -12.01 20.17
CA SER A 256 14.37 -11.60 20.50
C SER A 256 15.33 -12.40 19.64
N PHE A 257 15.79 -11.81 18.54
CA PHE A 257 16.80 -12.41 17.68
C PHE A 257 18.12 -11.67 17.86
N ASN A 258 19.20 -12.42 18.09
CA ASN A 258 20.53 -11.87 18.15
C ASN A 258 21.20 -11.87 16.78
N ASN A 259 20.82 -12.82 15.90
CA ASN A 259 21.40 -12.96 14.57
C ASN A 259 20.39 -13.51 13.55
N LYS A 260 20.79 -13.55 12.28
CA LYS A 260 19.97 -13.98 11.15
C LYS A 260 19.61 -15.48 11.23
N GLU A 261 20.46 -16.31 11.80
CA GLU A 261 20.24 -17.75 11.89
C GLU A 261 19.14 -18.09 12.91
N GLU A 262 19.10 -17.41 14.04
CA GLU A 262 18.00 -17.52 15.01
C GLU A 262 16.66 -17.16 14.38
N HIS A 263 16.63 -16.11 13.55
CA HIS A 263 15.46 -15.71 12.81
C HIS A 263 14.96 -16.79 11.84
N LEU A 264 15.84 -17.48 11.13
CA LEU A 264 15.50 -18.57 10.21
C LEU A 264 15.01 -19.83 10.93
N ASN A 265 15.49 -20.11 12.14
CA ASN A 265 15.19 -21.32 12.92
C ASN A 265 13.99 -21.18 13.86
N ASN A 266 13.35 -20.01 13.93
CA ASN A 266 12.23 -19.82 14.83
C ASN A 266 11.00 -20.62 14.36
N ARG A 267 10.49 -21.49 15.25
CA ARG A 267 9.31 -22.36 15.01
C ARG A 267 8.01 -21.79 15.52
N GLU A 268 8.04 -20.70 16.27
CA GLU A 268 6.82 -20.04 16.76
C GLU A 268 6.03 -19.47 15.58
N LYS A 269 4.71 -19.69 15.59
CA LYS A 269 3.83 -19.22 14.51
C LYS A 269 3.23 -17.84 14.78
N PHE A 270 3.27 -17.37 16.01
CA PHE A 270 2.83 -16.03 16.40
C PHE A 270 3.93 -15.31 17.16
N LEU A 271 4.30 -14.16 16.65
CA LEU A 271 5.40 -13.35 17.16
C LEU A 271 5.00 -11.88 17.25
N ILE A 272 5.37 -11.23 18.35
CA ILE A 272 5.20 -9.77 18.51
C ILE A 272 6.55 -9.10 18.22
N LEU A 273 6.55 -8.18 17.26
CA LEU A 273 7.76 -7.45 16.90
C LEU A 273 8.24 -6.54 18.04
N PRO A 274 9.56 -6.49 18.27
CA PRO A 274 10.14 -5.51 19.18
C PRO A 274 9.97 -4.09 18.63
N SER A 275 9.91 -3.11 19.52
CA SER A 275 9.93 -1.69 19.18
C SER A 275 11.10 -1.03 19.89
N TYR A 276 11.87 -0.27 19.15
CA TYR A 276 13.07 0.44 19.60
C TYR A 276 12.80 1.94 19.59
N SER A 277 13.26 2.66 20.60
CA SER A 277 13.20 4.13 20.59
C SER A 277 14.19 4.68 19.57
N VAL A 278 13.73 5.60 18.73
CA VAL A 278 14.50 6.27 17.68
C VAL A 278 14.30 7.77 17.83
N THR A 279 15.36 8.49 18.14
CA THR A 279 15.33 9.91 18.52
C THR A 279 15.99 10.84 17.50
N SER A 280 16.67 10.28 16.52
CA SER A 280 17.40 11.04 15.49
C SER A 280 17.45 10.32 14.15
N GLU A 281 17.78 11.06 13.10
CA GLU A 281 18.02 10.48 11.76
C GLU A 281 19.21 9.52 11.78
N VAL A 282 20.25 9.84 12.53
CA VAL A 282 21.45 9.00 12.66
C VAL A 282 21.06 7.63 13.22
N GLU A 283 20.26 7.61 14.28
CA GLU A 283 19.73 6.35 14.84
C GLU A 283 18.79 5.64 13.84
N ALA A 284 17.94 6.38 13.14
CA ALA A 284 17.05 5.78 12.15
C ALA A 284 17.83 5.10 11.01
N VAL A 285 18.92 5.72 10.55
CA VAL A 285 19.83 5.12 9.55
C VAL A 285 20.52 3.88 10.13
N ALA A 286 21.05 3.96 11.34
CA ALA A 286 21.72 2.84 11.99
C ALA A 286 20.79 1.64 12.20
N TYR A 287 19.55 1.87 12.68
CA TYR A 287 18.55 0.81 12.82
C TYR A 287 18.13 0.23 11.48
N ARG A 288 17.90 1.07 10.45
CA ARG A 288 17.58 0.60 9.10
C ARG A 288 18.65 -0.36 8.58
N ASP A 289 19.91 0.02 8.68
CA ASP A 289 21.03 -0.76 8.16
C ASP A 289 21.22 -2.05 8.96
N ALA A 290 21.17 -1.98 10.30
CA ALA A 290 21.19 -3.15 11.16
C ALA A 290 20.04 -4.14 10.88
N PHE A 291 18.85 -3.64 10.53
CA PHE A 291 17.71 -4.50 10.19
C PHE A 291 17.87 -5.14 8.80
N ILE A 292 18.45 -4.41 7.85
CA ILE A 292 18.80 -4.95 6.53
C ILE A 292 19.86 -6.07 6.66
N ASP A 293 20.87 -5.88 7.51
CA ASP A 293 21.90 -6.90 7.77
C ASP A 293 21.29 -8.18 8.39
N LYS A 294 20.19 -8.04 9.13
CA LYS A 294 19.39 -9.16 9.65
C LYS A 294 18.45 -9.80 8.61
N GLY A 295 18.45 -9.29 7.37
CA GLY A 295 17.63 -9.82 6.26
C GLY A 295 16.24 -9.21 6.12
N PHE A 296 15.92 -8.13 6.85
CA PHE A 296 14.69 -7.38 6.70
C PHE A 296 14.78 -6.31 5.62
N GLU A 297 13.65 -5.74 5.21
CA GLU A 297 13.56 -4.74 4.13
C GLU A 297 14.04 -3.34 4.56
N GLY A 298 14.09 -3.10 5.86
CA GLY A 298 14.45 -1.82 6.46
C GLY A 298 13.74 -1.53 7.77
N LEU A 299 13.37 -0.28 7.97
CA LEU A 299 12.79 0.26 9.21
C LEU A 299 11.37 0.80 8.97
N ILE A 300 10.47 0.53 9.91
CA ILE A 300 9.20 1.24 10.09
C ILE A 300 9.33 2.11 11.34
N LEU A 301 8.98 3.39 11.20
CA LEU A 301 8.86 4.33 12.31
C LEU A 301 7.38 4.60 12.57
N ARG A 302 6.97 4.55 13.84
CA ARG A 302 5.61 4.88 14.30
C ARG A 302 5.67 6.01 15.30
N LYS A 303 4.77 6.98 15.19
CA LYS A 303 4.59 8.01 16.21
C LYS A 303 3.85 7.42 17.41
N PRO A 304 4.37 7.56 18.63
CA PRO A 304 3.76 6.99 19.82
C PRO A 304 2.35 7.48 20.12
N ASP A 305 2.10 8.76 19.89
CA ASP A 305 0.87 9.46 20.30
C ASP A 305 -0.20 9.55 19.17
N GLU A 306 0.03 8.86 18.06
CA GLU A 306 -0.92 8.89 16.94
C GLU A 306 -1.83 7.65 16.94
N GLU A 307 -3.10 7.90 16.64
CA GLU A 307 -4.13 6.88 16.50
C GLU A 307 -3.95 6.03 15.24
N TYR A 308 -4.63 4.88 15.19
CA TYR A 308 -4.67 4.04 14.01
C TYR A 308 -5.55 4.66 12.92
N GLN A 309 -5.00 4.89 11.75
CA GLN A 309 -5.66 5.57 10.64
C GLN A 309 -6.03 4.58 9.53
N PHE A 310 -7.17 3.90 9.68
CA PHE A 310 -7.67 2.91 8.72
C PHE A 310 -7.72 3.46 7.30
N GLY A 311 -7.19 2.69 6.33
CA GLY A 311 -7.16 3.01 4.90
C GLY A 311 -6.36 4.25 4.50
N LYS A 312 -5.78 4.99 5.44
CA LYS A 312 -5.05 6.23 5.17
C LYS A 312 -3.54 6.03 5.09
N ARG A 313 -2.93 6.85 4.23
CA ARG A 313 -1.47 7.03 4.19
C ARG A 313 -1.11 8.37 4.84
N ASN A 314 -0.52 8.32 5.99
CA ASN A 314 -0.13 9.51 6.73
C ASN A 314 1.25 9.38 7.39
N SER A 315 1.68 10.39 8.15
CA SER A 315 2.97 10.41 8.83
C SER A 315 2.98 9.72 10.20
N ALA A 316 1.87 9.13 10.64
CA ALA A 316 1.83 8.31 11.86
C ALA A 316 2.69 7.05 11.70
N MET A 317 2.81 6.56 10.46
CA MET A 317 3.67 5.45 10.10
C MET A 317 4.56 5.82 8.91
N ILE A 318 5.86 5.61 9.04
CA ILE A 318 6.88 5.96 8.04
C ILE A 318 7.73 4.72 7.73
N LYS A 319 7.93 4.42 6.45
CA LYS A 319 8.81 3.34 5.99
C LYS A 319 10.14 3.91 5.51
N PHE A 320 11.23 3.36 6.01
CA PHE A 320 12.59 3.72 5.63
C PHE A 320 13.32 2.50 5.06
N LYS A 321 13.42 2.44 3.74
CA LYS A 321 14.13 1.39 3.00
C LYS A 321 15.46 1.94 2.50
N LYS A 322 16.42 1.08 2.30
CA LYS A 322 17.61 1.43 1.52
C LYS A 322 17.21 1.65 0.07
N SER A 323 17.83 2.62 -0.57
CA SER A 323 17.80 2.77 -2.02
C SER A 323 19.22 2.66 -2.56
N THR A 324 19.32 2.24 -3.77
CA THR A 324 20.58 2.10 -4.51
C THR A 324 20.50 3.01 -5.72
N ASP A 325 21.55 3.76 -5.97
CA ASP A 325 21.73 4.51 -7.20
C ASP A 325 22.57 3.70 -8.18
N GLY A 326 22.16 3.68 -9.43
CA GLY A 326 22.88 3.03 -10.51
C GLY A 326 22.83 3.84 -11.79
N LYS A 327 23.85 3.71 -12.62
CA LYS A 327 23.93 4.31 -13.97
C LYS A 327 23.68 3.23 -15.00
N PHE A 328 22.65 3.42 -15.82
CA PHE A 328 22.21 2.47 -16.81
C PHE A 328 22.21 3.08 -18.19
N GLN A 329 22.75 2.37 -19.19
CA GLN A 329 22.78 2.86 -20.55
C GLN A 329 21.39 2.82 -21.18
N ILE A 330 20.97 3.89 -21.80
CA ILE A 330 19.72 3.98 -22.56
C ILE A 330 19.94 3.30 -23.91
N VAL A 331 19.17 2.26 -24.19
CA VAL A 331 19.24 1.50 -25.44
C VAL A 331 18.11 1.82 -26.40
N ASP A 332 16.95 2.24 -25.88
CA ASP A 332 15.83 2.70 -26.71
C ASP A 332 14.90 3.60 -25.89
N ILE A 333 14.07 4.40 -26.59
CA ILE A 333 12.99 5.20 -26.01
C ILE A 333 11.73 4.97 -26.84
N LYS A 334 10.71 4.40 -26.23
CA LYS A 334 9.40 4.13 -26.81
C LYS A 334 8.33 5.01 -26.15
N HIS A 335 7.17 5.11 -26.77
CA HIS A 335 6.00 5.69 -26.12
C HIS A 335 5.37 4.71 -25.10
N GLU A 336 4.75 5.21 -24.03
CA GLU A 336 4.10 4.41 -22.97
C GLU A 336 2.77 3.79 -23.41
N GLY A 337 2.77 3.10 -24.57
CA GLY A 337 1.59 2.39 -25.10
C GLY A 337 0.44 3.30 -25.54
N VAL A 338 -0.70 2.69 -25.84
CA VAL A 338 -1.88 3.36 -26.43
C VAL A 338 -2.50 4.42 -25.50
N LYS A 339 -2.37 4.24 -24.18
CA LYS A 339 -2.99 5.15 -23.20
C LYS A 339 -2.21 6.46 -22.99
N ARG A 340 -0.92 6.47 -23.29
CA ARG A 340 -0.02 7.62 -23.14
C ARG A 340 1.01 7.66 -24.27
N PRO A 341 0.57 7.91 -25.51
CA PRO A 341 1.45 7.87 -26.68
C PRO A 341 2.47 9.00 -26.71
N ASP A 342 2.28 10.04 -25.91
CA ASP A 342 3.14 11.23 -25.81
C ASP A 342 4.14 11.16 -24.64
N ILE A 343 4.13 10.09 -23.85
CA ILE A 343 5.01 9.91 -22.71
C ILE A 343 6.08 8.86 -23.02
N PRO A 344 7.38 9.13 -22.73
CA PRO A 344 8.46 8.19 -22.98
C PRO A 344 8.46 7.04 -21.97
N LEU A 345 8.73 5.85 -22.49
CA LEU A 345 9.19 4.69 -21.73
C LEU A 345 10.63 4.42 -22.17
N VAL A 346 11.58 4.61 -21.28
CA VAL A 346 13.00 4.44 -21.56
C VAL A 346 13.37 2.99 -21.30
N ILE A 347 14.07 2.40 -22.26
CA ILE A 347 14.63 1.05 -22.15
C ILE A 347 16.10 1.20 -21.78
N CYS A 348 16.47 0.65 -20.65
CA CYS A 348 17.85 0.64 -20.17
C CYS A 348 18.44 -0.76 -20.15
N LYS A 349 19.74 -0.84 -20.46
CA LYS A 349 20.52 -2.07 -20.31
C LYS A 349 20.88 -2.28 -18.84
N ASN A 350 20.72 -3.50 -18.35
CA ASN A 350 21.14 -3.86 -17.00
C ASN A 350 22.67 -3.80 -16.88
N ASP A 351 23.18 -3.46 -15.70
CA ASP A 351 24.61 -3.29 -15.43
C ASP A 351 25.33 -4.59 -15.06
N ILE A 352 24.59 -5.66 -14.77
CA ILE A 352 25.14 -6.95 -14.34
C ILE A 352 24.96 -8.09 -15.37
N ASN A 353 24.16 -7.85 -16.40
CA ASN A 353 23.92 -8.77 -17.51
C ASN A 353 23.36 -8.02 -18.72
N ASP A 354 23.10 -8.72 -19.84
CA ASP A 354 22.57 -8.11 -21.07
C ASP A 354 21.04 -7.91 -21.07
N ALA A 355 20.35 -8.14 -19.96
CA ALA A 355 18.91 -7.93 -19.88
C ALA A 355 18.56 -6.45 -19.97
N GLU A 356 17.42 -6.17 -20.57
CA GLU A 356 16.85 -4.83 -20.66
C GLU A 356 15.69 -4.67 -19.67
N PHE A 357 15.48 -3.46 -19.22
CA PHE A 357 14.34 -3.11 -18.36
C PHE A 357 13.78 -1.74 -18.70
N GLU A 358 12.51 -1.55 -18.39
CA GLU A 358 11.78 -0.34 -18.68
C GLU A 358 11.71 0.59 -17.48
N CYS A 359 11.87 1.88 -17.69
CA CYS A 359 11.66 2.89 -16.66
C CYS A 359 11.06 4.18 -17.25
N ARG A 360 10.38 4.94 -16.38
CA ARG A 360 9.83 6.24 -16.73
C ARG A 360 10.85 7.33 -16.48
N VAL A 361 10.70 8.45 -17.21
CA VAL A 361 11.49 9.67 -16.98
C VAL A 361 10.77 10.53 -15.94
N ASN A 362 11.48 10.95 -14.90
CA ASN A 362 10.98 11.95 -13.97
C ASN A 362 11.06 13.36 -14.59
N GLY A 363 10.08 14.19 -14.29
CA GLY A 363 10.01 15.58 -14.76
C GLY A 363 8.61 16.00 -15.15
N THR A 364 8.48 17.24 -15.65
CA THR A 364 7.23 17.77 -16.17
C THR A 364 6.80 17.02 -17.43
N PHE A 365 5.52 17.03 -17.74
CA PHE A 365 5.02 16.41 -18.99
C PHE A 365 5.67 17.00 -20.24
N ASP A 366 5.98 18.30 -20.24
CA ASP A 366 6.65 18.95 -21.38
C ASP A 366 8.09 18.45 -21.55
N TYR A 367 8.82 18.27 -20.45
CA TYR A 367 10.13 17.64 -20.48
C TYR A 367 10.06 16.19 -20.97
N GLN A 368 9.11 15.41 -20.46
CA GLN A 368 8.92 14.02 -20.90
C GLN A 368 8.62 13.96 -22.41
N ARG A 369 7.74 14.82 -22.92
CA ARG A 369 7.44 14.90 -24.35
C ARG A 369 8.66 15.30 -25.18
N SER A 370 9.48 16.24 -24.68
CA SER A 370 10.72 16.61 -25.35
C SER A 370 11.71 15.46 -25.45
N VAL A 371 11.82 14.64 -24.39
CA VAL A 371 12.67 13.44 -24.39
C VAL A 371 12.20 12.44 -25.45
N LEU A 372 10.89 12.22 -25.59
CA LEU A 372 10.35 11.32 -26.62
C LEU A 372 10.60 11.87 -28.04
N LYS A 373 10.39 13.17 -28.23
CA LYS A 373 10.59 13.83 -29.52
C LYS A 373 12.05 13.84 -29.99
N GLU A 374 12.98 13.97 -29.04
CA GLU A 374 14.43 14.05 -29.29
C GLU A 374 15.14 12.74 -28.92
N LYS A 375 14.45 11.58 -28.99
CA LYS A 375 14.93 10.29 -28.47
C LYS A 375 16.34 9.93 -28.93
N ASP A 376 16.68 10.20 -30.20
CA ASP A 376 17.98 9.87 -30.78
C ASP A 376 19.16 10.60 -30.10
N LYS A 377 18.88 11.72 -29.44
CA LYS A 377 19.84 12.46 -28.64
C LYS A 377 20.25 11.74 -27.37
N TYR A 378 19.37 10.91 -26.84
CA TYR A 378 19.51 10.25 -25.54
C TYR A 378 19.90 8.77 -25.67
N ILE A 379 19.63 8.10 -26.78
CA ILE A 379 20.04 6.74 -27.02
C ILE A 379 21.58 6.65 -26.97
N GLY A 380 22.11 5.66 -26.23
CA GLY A 380 23.53 5.51 -25.94
C GLY A 380 24.06 6.32 -24.76
N LYS A 381 23.29 7.32 -24.27
CA LYS A 381 23.59 8.04 -23.02
C LYS A 381 23.23 7.22 -21.80
N TYR A 382 23.45 7.77 -20.63
CA TYR A 382 23.17 7.09 -19.36
C TYR A 382 22.01 7.74 -18.63
N MET A 383 21.28 6.93 -17.88
CA MET A 383 20.27 7.34 -16.93
C MET A 383 20.70 6.97 -15.52
N ASN A 384 20.71 7.93 -14.60
CA ASN A 384 20.86 7.67 -13.18
C ASN A 384 19.51 7.23 -12.62
N ILE A 385 19.47 6.06 -11.97
CA ILE A 385 18.24 5.45 -11.47
C ILE A 385 18.40 5.13 -9.99
N GLU A 386 17.56 5.74 -9.15
CA GLU A 386 17.39 5.35 -7.77
C GLU A 386 16.31 4.27 -7.68
N TYR A 387 16.67 3.09 -7.18
CA TYR A 387 15.76 1.94 -7.06
C TYR A 387 15.86 1.27 -5.69
N GLY A 388 14.81 0.54 -5.31
CA GLY A 388 14.72 -0.11 -4.01
C GLY A 388 15.50 -1.43 -3.93
N GLU A 389 15.35 -2.25 -4.94
CA GLU A 389 15.92 -3.60 -4.99
C GLU A 389 16.04 -4.09 -6.43
N ARG A 390 16.62 -5.26 -6.63
CA ARG A 390 16.65 -5.96 -7.91
C ARG A 390 15.65 -7.11 -7.88
N SER A 391 14.95 -7.34 -8.98
CA SER A 391 13.89 -8.35 -9.06
C SER A 391 13.97 -9.19 -10.33
N GLY A 392 13.25 -10.31 -10.29
CA GLY A 392 13.17 -11.27 -11.40
C GLY A 392 14.45 -12.09 -11.60
N VAL A 393 14.38 -13.01 -12.55
CA VAL A 393 15.52 -13.89 -12.94
C VAL A 393 16.71 -13.05 -13.39
N ASN A 394 16.47 -11.96 -14.10
CA ASN A 394 17.48 -11.07 -14.64
C ASN A 394 18.02 -10.04 -13.63
N LYS A 395 17.51 -10.03 -12.41
CA LYS A 395 17.92 -9.09 -11.34
C LYS A 395 17.98 -7.64 -11.82
N VAL A 396 16.96 -7.19 -12.54
CA VAL A 396 16.86 -5.80 -13.00
C VAL A 396 16.40 -4.86 -11.87
N PRO A 397 16.70 -3.55 -11.93
CA PRO A 397 16.19 -2.57 -10.98
C PRO A 397 14.68 -2.61 -10.83
N PHE A 398 14.20 -2.67 -9.58
CA PHE A 398 12.79 -2.75 -9.23
C PHE A 398 12.45 -1.71 -8.16
N HIS A 399 11.19 -1.28 -8.09
CA HIS A 399 10.77 -0.16 -7.27
C HIS A 399 11.57 1.11 -7.55
N ILE A 400 11.66 1.47 -8.83
CA ILE A 400 12.32 2.69 -9.29
C ILE A 400 11.62 3.90 -8.68
N LYS A 401 12.42 4.75 -8.01
CA LYS A 401 11.94 5.91 -7.25
C LYS A 401 12.21 7.21 -7.99
N ARG A 402 13.39 7.33 -8.57
CA ARG A 402 13.85 8.50 -9.27
C ARG A 402 14.69 8.12 -10.48
N THR A 403 14.54 8.89 -11.54
CA THR A 403 15.32 8.74 -12.76
C THR A 403 15.78 10.11 -13.24
N GLU A 404 17.00 10.19 -13.76
CA GLU A 404 17.60 11.40 -14.30
C GLU A 404 18.50 11.04 -15.47
N ILE A 405 18.25 11.64 -16.65
CA ILE A 405 19.11 11.42 -17.82
C ILE A 405 20.40 12.22 -17.63
N ILE A 406 21.53 11.55 -17.78
CA ILE A 406 22.86 12.17 -17.73
C ILE A 406 23.27 12.47 -19.16
N ILE A 407 23.47 13.75 -19.48
CA ILE A 407 23.86 14.24 -20.83
C ILE A 407 25.38 14.22 -20.98
#